data_caa98f85d59c1f1fd5ef15d28b0e9f5c
#
_entry.id   caa98f85d59c1f1fd5ef15d28b0e9f5c
#
_cell.length_a   1.000
_cell.length_b   1.000
_cell.length_c   1.000
_cell.angle_alpha   90.00
_cell.angle_beta   90.00
_cell.angle_gamma   90.00
#
_symmetry.space_group_name_H-M   'P 1'
#
loop_
_entity.id
_entity.type
_entity.pdbx_description
1 polymer ?
#
loop_
_entity_poly.entity_id
_entity_poly.type
_entity_poly.pdbx_seq_one_letter_code
_entity_poly.pdbx_strand_id
1 'polypeptide(L)'
;MKKLLCLLLTLLLIPPALAEDALDVPDVSSLLPCANGALLAVSDLRVLRRDSAGDWALVLSAEQISAACPPRFMPDAANALLLPGENGAYALLLLPDTSGQIAVLSLTGATCELTRVFADFLPMNSEMTAQWTLLSAARAGNTLYAAFSSNFATYSTYALSLADGSSFLLSDAPMRFLMPLADGQLLACVNPPISSIDESCFALLDADSGESSRLCALPTHKAYAGFALDG
;
A
#
# COMPACT_ATOMS: atom_id res chain seq x y z
N MET A 1 -18.03 -14.49 14.40
CA MET A 1 -17.04 -14.66 15.49
C MET A 1 -16.37 -16.04 15.52
N LYS A 2 -17.06 -17.18 15.37
CA LYS A 2 -16.42 -18.53 15.39
C LYS A 2 -15.46 -18.79 14.22
N LYS A 3 -15.71 -18.25 13.01
CA LYS A 3 -14.85 -18.43 11.83
C LYS A 3 -13.55 -17.62 11.91
N LEU A 4 -13.56 -16.45 12.53
CA LEU A 4 -12.38 -15.61 12.75
C LEU A 4 -11.41 -16.23 13.76
N LEU A 5 -11.96 -16.89 14.80
CA LEU A 5 -11.16 -17.58 15.81
C LEU A 5 -10.44 -18.81 15.22
N CYS A 6 -11.08 -19.53 14.28
CA CYS A 6 -10.43 -20.65 13.58
C CYS A 6 -9.27 -20.20 12.68
N LEU A 7 -9.38 -19.05 12.01
CA LEU A 7 -8.30 -18.52 11.15
C LEU A 7 -7.08 -18.10 11.98
N LEU A 8 -7.30 -17.48 13.14
CA LEU A 8 -6.22 -17.11 14.06
C LEU A 8 -5.54 -18.35 14.69
N LEU A 9 -6.31 -19.41 15.00
CA LEU A 9 -5.74 -20.64 15.56
C LEU A 9 -4.96 -21.46 14.52
N THR A 10 -5.35 -21.45 13.25
CA THR A 10 -4.58 -22.13 12.19
C THR A 10 -3.25 -21.47 11.90
N LEU A 11 -3.13 -20.14 12.06
CA LEU A 11 -1.85 -19.45 11.96
C LEU A 11 -0.90 -19.74 13.14
N LEU A 12 -1.43 -20.11 14.31
CA LEU A 12 -0.66 -20.42 15.52
C LEU A 12 -0.24 -21.90 15.62
N LEU A 13 -0.79 -22.78 14.77
CA LEU A 13 -0.55 -24.23 14.81
C LEU A 13 0.36 -24.74 13.68
N ILE A 14 1.11 -23.85 13.00
CA ILE A 14 2.17 -24.28 12.08
C ILE A 14 3.31 -24.84 12.96
N PRO A 15 3.57 -26.15 12.94
CA PRO A 15 4.65 -26.70 13.74
C PRO A 15 5.99 -26.13 13.25
N PRO A 16 6.91 -25.77 14.15
CA PRO A 16 8.20 -25.16 13.79
C PRO A 16 9.10 -26.08 12.94
N ALA A 17 8.72 -27.33 12.76
CA ALA A 17 9.48 -28.30 11.95
C ALA A 17 9.30 -28.17 10.42
N LEU A 18 8.40 -27.30 9.93
CA LEU A 18 8.24 -27.01 8.50
C LEU A 18 8.97 -25.73 8.05
N ALA A 19 9.75 -25.13 8.93
CA ALA A 19 10.42 -23.85 8.66
C ALA A 19 11.82 -24.00 8.02
N GLU A 20 12.34 -25.20 7.83
CA GLU A 20 13.74 -25.37 7.39
C GLU A 20 13.96 -25.30 5.88
N ASP A 21 12.88 -25.36 5.05
CA ASP A 21 12.95 -25.15 3.60
C ASP A 21 12.05 -24.02 3.09
N ALA A 22 11.49 -23.20 3.98
CA ALA A 22 10.79 -22.00 3.55
C ALA A 22 11.82 -21.09 2.89
N LEU A 23 11.59 -20.75 1.62
CA LEU A 23 12.27 -19.65 0.96
C LEU A 23 12.35 -18.53 1.99
N ASP A 24 13.56 -18.16 2.38
CA ASP A 24 13.80 -17.03 3.26
C ASP A 24 13.21 -15.83 2.53
N VAL A 25 11.97 -15.46 2.86
CA VAL A 25 11.28 -14.31 2.26
C VAL A 25 11.70 -13.11 3.09
N PRO A 26 12.83 -12.47 2.74
CA PRO A 26 13.32 -11.34 3.49
C PRO A 26 12.32 -10.20 3.35
N ASP A 27 12.13 -9.45 4.40
CA ASP A 27 11.43 -8.18 4.50
C ASP A 27 10.33 -7.90 3.44
N VAL A 28 9.14 -8.44 3.70
CA VAL A 28 7.97 -8.19 2.84
C VAL A 28 7.47 -6.78 3.07
N SER A 29 7.53 -5.94 2.04
CA SER A 29 6.99 -4.56 2.10
C SER A 29 5.48 -4.51 1.87
N SER A 30 4.92 -5.46 1.11
CA SER A 30 3.49 -5.48 0.81
C SER A 30 2.97 -6.90 0.55
N LEU A 31 1.74 -7.15 0.99
CA LEU A 31 0.98 -8.38 0.74
C LEU A 31 -0.36 -8.04 0.10
N LEU A 32 -0.72 -8.76 -0.95
CA LEU A 32 -2.00 -8.64 -1.62
C LEU A 32 -2.68 -10.02 -1.73
N PRO A 33 -3.81 -10.26 -1.03
CA PRO A 33 -4.64 -11.44 -1.23
C PRO A 33 -5.25 -11.45 -2.65
N CYS A 34 -5.23 -12.60 -3.30
CA CYS A 34 -5.86 -12.81 -4.60
C CYS A 34 -7.16 -13.61 -4.45
N ALA A 35 -8.11 -13.41 -5.37
CA ALA A 35 -9.43 -14.04 -5.34
C ALA A 35 -9.41 -15.59 -5.33
N ASN A 36 -8.34 -16.20 -5.83
CA ASN A 36 -8.14 -17.67 -5.85
C ASN A 36 -7.45 -18.24 -4.60
N GLY A 37 -7.34 -17.46 -3.53
CA GLY A 37 -6.65 -17.85 -2.30
C GLY A 37 -5.12 -17.78 -2.36
N ALA A 38 -4.55 -17.36 -3.47
CA ALA A 38 -3.13 -17.07 -3.56
C ALA A 38 -2.80 -15.72 -2.89
N LEU A 39 -1.52 -15.53 -2.53
CA LEU A 39 -0.99 -14.25 -2.03
C LEU A 39 0.09 -13.75 -2.98
N LEU A 40 0.08 -12.46 -3.23
CA LEU A 40 1.22 -11.77 -3.82
C LEU A 40 1.99 -11.05 -2.71
N ALA A 41 3.30 -11.00 -2.85
CA ALA A 41 4.18 -10.29 -1.94
C ALA A 41 5.22 -9.49 -2.72
N VAL A 42 5.62 -8.34 -2.20
CA VAL A 42 6.83 -7.63 -2.65
C VAL A 42 7.91 -7.81 -1.60
N SER A 43 9.08 -8.25 -2.03
CA SER A 43 10.26 -8.41 -1.20
C SER A 43 11.50 -8.08 -2.02
N ASP A 44 12.33 -7.13 -1.57
CA ASP A 44 13.54 -6.68 -2.26
C ASP A 44 13.34 -6.38 -3.75
N LEU A 45 12.30 -5.63 -4.06
CA LEU A 45 11.91 -5.29 -5.43
C LEU A 45 11.57 -6.51 -6.31
N ARG A 46 11.21 -7.64 -5.72
CA ARG A 46 10.73 -8.84 -6.40
C ARG A 46 9.26 -9.03 -6.11
N VAL A 47 8.49 -9.49 -7.07
CA VAL A 47 7.11 -9.93 -6.84
C VAL A 47 7.11 -11.44 -6.75
N LEU A 48 6.64 -11.93 -5.62
CA LEU A 48 6.49 -13.35 -5.30
C LEU A 48 5.00 -13.70 -5.25
N ARG A 49 4.67 -14.92 -5.60
CA ARG A 49 3.32 -15.48 -5.46
C ARG A 49 3.36 -16.73 -4.61
N ARG A 50 2.51 -16.77 -3.59
CA ARG A 50 2.25 -17.98 -2.81
C ARG A 50 0.98 -18.63 -3.34
N ASP A 51 1.06 -19.90 -3.66
CA ASP A 51 -0.10 -20.68 -4.11
C ASP A 51 -0.92 -21.22 -2.92
N SER A 52 -1.99 -21.96 -3.23
CA SER A 52 -2.85 -22.59 -2.22
C SER A 52 -2.18 -23.76 -1.47
N ALA A 53 -1.10 -24.33 -2.00
CA ALA A 53 -0.29 -25.35 -1.33
C ALA A 53 0.70 -24.74 -0.33
N GLY A 54 0.92 -23.44 -0.41
CA GLY A 54 1.81 -22.69 0.47
C GLY A 54 3.20 -22.43 -0.13
N ASP A 55 3.42 -22.82 -1.38
CA ASP A 55 4.71 -22.67 -2.05
C ASP A 55 4.86 -21.26 -2.64
N TRP A 56 6.04 -20.66 -2.47
CA TRP A 56 6.39 -19.38 -3.05
C TRP A 56 7.07 -19.55 -4.40
N ALA A 57 6.67 -18.77 -5.38
CA ALA A 57 7.29 -18.70 -6.69
C ALA A 57 7.60 -17.25 -7.07
N LEU A 58 8.72 -17.03 -7.74
CA LEU A 58 9.07 -15.72 -8.31
C LEU A 58 8.15 -15.45 -9.51
N VAL A 59 7.50 -14.29 -9.50
CA VAL A 59 6.67 -13.79 -10.61
C VAL A 59 7.43 -12.77 -11.43
N LEU A 60 8.08 -11.81 -10.76
CA LEU A 60 8.89 -10.75 -11.39
C LEU A 60 10.20 -10.57 -10.63
N SER A 61 11.29 -10.50 -11.35
CA SER A 61 12.59 -10.19 -10.76
C SER A 61 12.79 -8.68 -10.57
N ALA A 62 13.74 -8.31 -9.73
CA ALA A 62 14.12 -6.92 -9.52
C ALA A 62 14.58 -6.23 -10.81
N GLU A 63 15.28 -6.96 -11.69
CA GLU A 63 15.74 -6.47 -12.99
C GLU A 63 14.57 -6.15 -13.91
N GLN A 64 13.54 -7.01 -13.95
CA GLN A 64 12.33 -6.78 -14.76
C GLN A 64 11.58 -5.54 -14.28
N ILE A 65 11.42 -5.38 -12.97
CA ILE A 65 10.75 -4.22 -12.37
C ILE A 65 11.57 -2.96 -12.63
N SER A 66 12.88 -2.99 -12.41
CA SER A 66 13.76 -1.85 -12.64
C SER A 66 13.78 -1.44 -14.13
N ALA A 67 13.75 -2.40 -15.05
CA ALA A 67 13.70 -2.13 -16.48
C ALA A 67 12.38 -1.49 -16.94
N ALA A 68 11.28 -1.71 -16.22
CA ALA A 68 10.00 -1.08 -16.47
C ALA A 68 9.89 0.35 -15.91
N CYS A 69 10.78 0.73 -14.99
CA CYS A 69 10.80 2.07 -14.41
C CYS A 69 11.40 3.11 -15.36
N PRO A 70 11.11 4.42 -15.16
CA PRO A 70 11.73 5.49 -15.93
C PRO A 70 13.26 5.52 -15.80
N PRO A 71 13.99 6.07 -16.78
CA PRO A 71 15.43 6.28 -16.66
C PRO A 71 15.77 7.11 -15.41
N ARG A 72 16.75 6.66 -14.63
CA ARG A 72 17.22 7.28 -13.38
C ARG A 72 16.24 7.19 -12.20
N PHE A 73 15.13 6.49 -12.35
CA PHE A 73 14.25 6.18 -11.22
C PHE A 73 14.96 5.19 -10.30
N MET A 74 15.00 5.49 -9.01
CA MET A 74 15.65 4.65 -7.99
C MET A 74 14.56 4.15 -7.02
N PRO A 75 13.92 3.00 -7.32
CA PRO A 75 12.81 2.50 -6.52
C PRO A 75 13.21 2.21 -5.08
N ASP A 76 12.40 2.66 -4.15
CA ASP A 76 12.50 2.30 -2.73
C ASP A 76 11.68 1.03 -2.49
N ALA A 77 12.37 -0.10 -2.50
CA ALA A 77 11.74 -1.42 -2.34
C ALA A 77 11.05 -1.59 -0.98
N ALA A 78 11.54 -0.95 0.07
CA ALA A 78 11.00 -1.06 1.42
C ALA A 78 9.61 -0.41 1.55
N ASN A 79 9.31 0.57 0.70
CA ASN A 79 8.04 1.30 0.68
C ASN A 79 7.17 0.96 -0.54
N ALA A 80 7.46 -0.13 -1.25
CA ALA A 80 6.66 -0.60 -2.37
C ALA A 80 5.32 -1.18 -1.88
N LEU A 81 4.22 -0.86 -2.59
CA LEU A 81 2.88 -1.36 -2.27
C LEU A 81 2.24 -2.07 -3.47
N LEU A 82 1.53 -3.17 -3.19
CA LEU A 82 0.66 -3.85 -4.14
C LEU A 82 -0.79 -3.42 -3.93
N LEU A 83 -1.49 -3.15 -5.03
CA LEU A 83 -2.93 -2.89 -5.05
C LEU A 83 -3.62 -3.85 -6.03
N PRO A 84 -4.93 -4.10 -5.86
CA PRO A 84 -5.70 -4.86 -6.84
C PRO A 84 -5.60 -4.24 -8.23
N GLY A 85 -5.43 -5.08 -9.24
CA GLY A 85 -5.41 -4.65 -10.63
C GLY A 85 -6.82 -4.63 -11.24
N GLU A 86 -6.93 -3.99 -12.41
CA GLU A 86 -8.13 -3.96 -13.26
C GLU A 86 -7.71 -4.06 -14.72
N ASN A 87 -8.70 -4.21 -15.61
CA ASN A 87 -8.48 -4.19 -17.07
C ASN A 87 -7.43 -5.20 -17.56
N GLY A 88 -7.43 -6.41 -16.99
CA GLY A 88 -6.50 -7.48 -17.36
C GLY A 88 -5.20 -7.54 -16.55
N ALA A 89 -4.86 -6.50 -15.81
CA ALA A 89 -3.82 -6.56 -14.78
C ALA A 89 -4.35 -7.28 -13.54
N TYR A 90 -3.56 -8.17 -12.93
CA TYR A 90 -3.94 -8.82 -11.68
C TYR A 90 -3.55 -7.99 -10.45
N ALA A 91 -2.57 -7.09 -10.60
CA ALA A 91 -2.16 -6.15 -9.56
C ALA A 91 -1.54 -4.88 -10.16
N LEU A 92 -1.50 -3.81 -9.37
CA LEU A 92 -0.66 -2.65 -9.57
C LEU A 92 0.45 -2.66 -8.53
N LEU A 93 1.66 -2.34 -8.94
CA LEU A 93 2.80 -2.10 -8.06
C LEU A 93 3.09 -0.61 -8.02
N LEU A 94 3.01 -0.02 -6.84
CA LEU A 94 3.39 1.35 -6.56
C LEU A 94 4.80 1.36 -6.02
N LEU A 95 5.69 2.04 -6.71
CA LEU A 95 7.09 2.18 -6.34
C LEU A 95 7.39 3.65 -6.09
N PRO A 96 7.58 4.08 -4.83
CA PRO A 96 8.15 5.38 -4.53
C PRO A 96 9.65 5.37 -4.82
N ASP A 97 10.20 6.54 -5.08
CA ASP A 97 11.64 6.76 -5.13
C ASP A 97 12.10 7.79 -4.09
N THR A 98 13.40 7.93 -3.93
CA THR A 98 13.99 8.86 -2.96
C THR A 98 13.78 10.33 -3.31
N SER A 99 13.36 10.64 -4.55
CA SER A 99 13.10 12.01 -5.02
C SER A 99 11.63 12.46 -4.82
N GLY A 100 10.79 11.59 -4.26
CA GLY A 100 9.36 11.88 -4.05
C GLY A 100 8.49 11.62 -5.28
N GLN A 101 9.00 10.86 -6.26
CA GLN A 101 8.21 10.38 -7.38
C GLN A 101 7.58 9.01 -7.05
N ILE A 102 6.51 8.67 -7.74
CA ILE A 102 5.90 7.33 -7.69
C ILE A 102 5.78 6.81 -9.12
N ALA A 103 6.36 5.65 -9.39
CA ALA A 103 6.05 4.86 -10.56
C ALA A 103 4.94 3.87 -10.24
N VAL A 104 3.94 3.78 -11.12
CA VAL A 104 2.85 2.80 -11.05
C VAL A 104 3.03 1.82 -12.19
N LEU A 105 3.25 0.56 -11.85
CA LEU A 105 3.41 -0.53 -12.81
C LEU A 105 2.20 -1.44 -12.80
N SER A 106 1.66 -1.77 -13.98
CA SER A 106 0.65 -2.81 -14.15
C SER A 106 1.31 -4.18 -14.25
N LEU A 107 0.83 -5.13 -13.48
CA LEU A 107 1.33 -6.50 -13.46
C LEU A 107 0.37 -7.42 -14.22
N THR A 108 0.88 -8.08 -15.29
CA THR A 108 0.09 -8.98 -16.14
C THR A 108 0.90 -10.25 -16.45
N GLY A 109 0.44 -11.38 -15.94
CA GLY A 109 1.23 -12.63 -16.04
C GLY A 109 2.60 -12.50 -15.39
N ALA A 110 3.67 -12.75 -16.12
CA ALA A 110 5.06 -12.58 -15.68
C ALA A 110 5.71 -11.30 -16.25
N THR A 111 4.91 -10.28 -16.55
CA THR A 111 5.37 -9.01 -17.10
C THR A 111 4.87 -7.85 -16.26
N CYS A 112 5.61 -6.73 -16.30
CA CYS A 112 5.18 -5.46 -15.75
C CYS A 112 5.40 -4.35 -16.76
N GLU A 113 4.48 -3.41 -16.79
CA GLU A 113 4.52 -2.26 -17.70
C GLU A 113 4.26 -0.97 -16.92
N LEU A 114 4.99 0.08 -17.28
CA LEU A 114 4.80 1.40 -16.68
C LEU A 114 3.44 1.97 -17.10
N THR A 115 2.56 2.16 -16.13
CA THR A 115 1.27 2.80 -16.35
C THR A 115 1.37 4.31 -16.22
N ARG A 116 2.05 4.80 -15.16
CA ARG A 116 2.14 6.23 -14.86
C ARG A 116 3.34 6.54 -13.97
N VAL A 117 3.83 7.77 -14.10
CA VAL A 117 4.74 8.39 -13.10
C VAL A 117 4.06 9.62 -12.57
N PHE A 118 4.03 9.75 -11.25
CA PHE A 118 3.65 10.98 -10.56
C PHE A 118 4.92 11.63 -10.03
N ALA A 119 5.13 12.88 -10.40
CA ALA A 119 6.29 13.68 -10.01
C ALA A 119 5.81 15.06 -9.51
N ASP A 120 6.65 15.72 -8.74
CA ASP A 120 6.47 17.13 -8.33
C ASP A 120 5.16 17.42 -7.55
N PHE A 121 4.51 16.41 -6.98
CA PHE A 121 3.29 16.59 -6.20
C PHE A 121 3.54 16.64 -4.70
N LEU A 122 4.62 16.01 -4.21
CA LEU A 122 5.02 16.11 -2.80
C LEU A 122 5.79 17.41 -2.59
N PRO A 123 5.48 18.19 -1.53
CA PRO A 123 6.19 19.42 -1.24
C PRO A 123 7.65 19.10 -0.89
N MET A 124 8.56 19.40 -1.83
CA MET A 124 9.99 19.30 -1.62
C MET A 124 10.45 20.47 -0.77
N ASN A 125 10.92 20.21 0.43
CA ASN A 125 11.54 21.23 1.24
C ASN A 125 12.99 21.43 0.73
N SER A 126 13.32 22.62 0.25
CA SER A 126 14.59 22.95 -0.43
C SER A 126 15.84 22.79 0.45
N GLU A 127 15.69 22.58 1.74
CA GLU A 127 16.80 22.53 2.70
C GLU A 127 17.07 21.14 3.28
N MET A 128 16.19 20.16 3.04
CA MET A 128 16.42 18.78 3.48
C MET A 128 15.90 17.83 2.41
N THR A 129 16.69 16.82 2.12
CA THR A 129 16.21 15.60 1.44
C THR A 129 15.13 14.98 2.33
N ALA A 130 13.90 15.48 2.20
CA ALA A 130 12.77 14.94 2.94
C ALA A 130 12.57 13.50 2.47
N GLN A 131 12.89 12.54 3.31
CA GLN A 131 12.52 11.16 3.07
C GLN A 131 11.01 11.04 3.22
N TRP A 132 10.33 10.83 2.11
CA TRP A 132 8.92 10.51 2.07
C TRP A 132 8.74 9.00 2.15
N THR A 133 7.85 8.58 3.03
CA THR A 133 7.45 7.19 3.16
C THR A 133 6.00 7.05 2.71
N LEU A 134 5.74 6.15 1.77
CA LEU A 134 4.39 5.76 1.39
C LEU A 134 3.83 4.85 2.49
N LEU A 135 2.82 5.34 3.20
CA LEU A 135 2.24 4.65 4.37
C LEU A 135 1.13 3.68 3.99
N SER A 136 0.33 4.06 3.02
CA SER A 136 -0.83 3.32 2.56
C SER A 136 -1.26 3.82 1.20
N ALA A 137 -1.87 2.97 0.42
CA ALA A 137 -2.54 3.35 -0.79
C ALA A 137 -3.79 2.51 -1.01
N ALA A 138 -4.74 3.08 -1.75
CA ALA A 138 -5.96 2.42 -2.18
C ALA A 138 -6.32 2.86 -3.59
N ARG A 139 -7.15 2.10 -4.29
CA ARG A 139 -7.58 2.42 -5.63
C ARG A 139 -9.10 2.37 -5.76
N ALA A 140 -9.67 3.36 -6.44
CA ALA A 140 -11.05 3.32 -6.93
C ALA A 140 -11.08 3.76 -8.40
N GLY A 141 -11.38 2.85 -9.30
CA GLY A 141 -11.35 3.11 -10.74
C GLY A 141 -9.97 3.63 -11.21
N ASN A 142 -9.95 4.80 -11.81
CA ASN A 142 -8.73 5.46 -12.29
C ASN A 142 -8.07 6.38 -11.26
N THR A 143 -8.50 6.38 -10.01
CA THR A 143 -7.91 7.21 -8.95
C THR A 143 -7.18 6.33 -7.94
N LEU A 144 -5.94 6.70 -7.66
CA LEU A 144 -5.16 6.18 -6.54
C LEU A 144 -5.24 7.19 -5.39
N TYR A 145 -5.52 6.71 -4.21
CA TYR A 145 -5.41 7.46 -2.96
C TYR A 145 -4.17 6.98 -2.24
N ALA A 146 -3.24 7.89 -1.98
CA ALA A 146 -1.95 7.53 -1.41
C ALA A 146 -1.62 8.44 -0.21
N ALA A 147 -1.34 7.84 0.93
CA ALA A 147 -0.98 8.52 2.17
C ALA A 147 0.52 8.44 2.40
N PHE A 148 1.11 9.57 2.72
CA PHE A 148 2.55 9.75 2.91
C PHE A 148 2.88 10.35 4.27
N SER A 149 4.09 10.09 4.74
CA SER A 149 4.70 10.88 5.80
C SER A 149 6.10 11.34 5.42
N SER A 150 6.47 12.55 5.85
CA SER A 150 7.83 13.07 5.76
C SER A 150 8.43 13.12 7.15
N ASN A 151 9.57 12.44 7.35
CA ASN A 151 10.29 12.43 8.62
C ASN A 151 9.39 12.20 9.86
N PHE A 152 8.28 11.45 9.68
CA PHE A 152 7.24 11.18 10.67
C PHE A 152 6.55 12.41 11.29
N ALA A 153 6.76 13.60 10.73
CA ALA A 153 6.23 14.85 11.28
C ALA A 153 5.16 15.50 10.39
N THR A 154 5.27 15.35 9.08
CA THR A 154 4.29 15.89 8.11
C THR A 154 3.60 14.72 7.42
N TYR A 155 2.30 14.83 7.29
CA TYR A 155 1.46 13.84 6.63
C TYR A 155 0.72 14.49 5.48
N SER A 156 0.44 13.71 4.45
CA SER A 156 -0.40 14.14 3.34
C SER A 156 -1.01 12.94 2.64
N THR A 157 -2.26 13.06 2.27
CA THR A 157 -2.97 12.08 1.46
C THR A 157 -3.36 12.75 0.14
N TYR A 158 -3.00 12.13 -0.96
CA TYR A 158 -3.28 12.62 -2.31
C TYR A 158 -4.24 11.70 -3.05
N ALA A 159 -5.11 12.31 -3.85
CA ALA A 159 -5.77 11.63 -4.95
C ALA A 159 -4.92 11.83 -6.22
N LEU A 160 -4.54 10.73 -6.87
CA LEU A 160 -3.65 10.67 -8.02
C LEU A 160 -4.40 10.03 -9.19
N SER A 161 -4.59 10.76 -10.27
CA SER A 161 -5.33 10.29 -11.45
C SER A 161 -4.43 9.46 -12.37
N LEU A 162 -4.75 8.21 -12.57
CA LEU A 162 -4.09 7.34 -13.56
C LEU A 162 -4.41 7.74 -15.00
N ALA A 163 -5.54 8.43 -15.22
CA ALA A 163 -5.98 8.81 -16.56
C ALA A 163 -5.15 9.94 -17.16
N ASP A 164 -4.91 11.01 -16.40
CA ASP A 164 -4.24 12.22 -16.89
C ASP A 164 -2.96 12.60 -16.13
N GLY A 165 -2.68 11.93 -15.01
CA GLY A 165 -1.51 12.19 -14.17
C GLY A 165 -1.66 13.37 -13.22
N SER A 166 -2.87 13.94 -13.12
CA SER A 166 -3.13 15.00 -12.14
C SER A 166 -3.05 14.49 -10.71
N SER A 167 -2.72 15.38 -9.79
CA SER A 167 -2.67 15.12 -8.35
C SER A 167 -3.42 16.20 -7.58
N PHE A 168 -4.09 15.78 -6.52
CA PHE A 168 -4.83 16.68 -5.64
C PHE A 168 -4.55 16.31 -4.18
N LEU A 169 -4.19 17.29 -3.35
CA LEU A 169 -4.04 17.10 -1.91
C LEU A 169 -5.44 16.95 -1.29
N LEU A 170 -5.71 15.76 -0.78
CA LEU A 170 -6.99 15.42 -0.20
C LEU A 170 -7.04 15.72 1.31
N SER A 171 -5.93 15.45 2.03
CA SER A 171 -5.86 15.67 3.48
C SER A 171 -4.42 15.77 3.96
N ASP A 172 -4.20 16.52 5.04
CA ASP A 172 -2.95 16.60 5.80
C ASP A 172 -2.99 15.81 7.12
N ALA A 173 -4.06 15.05 7.35
CA ALA A 173 -4.18 14.19 8.52
C ALA A 173 -3.26 12.96 8.44
N PRO A 174 -2.77 12.44 9.59
CA PRO A 174 -1.88 11.29 9.66
C PRO A 174 -2.61 9.98 9.36
N MET A 175 -2.95 9.73 8.11
CA MET A 175 -3.66 8.53 7.67
C MET A 175 -2.70 7.37 7.49
N ARG A 176 -3.04 6.21 8.05
CA ARG A 176 -2.26 4.98 8.02
C ARG A 176 -2.89 3.85 7.24
N PHE A 177 -4.15 3.99 6.91
CA PHE A 177 -4.93 3.00 6.19
C PHE A 177 -5.98 3.73 5.36
N LEU A 178 -6.15 3.29 4.13
CA LEU A 178 -7.16 3.82 3.21
C LEU A 178 -7.89 2.64 2.56
N MET A 179 -9.21 2.70 2.54
CA MET A 179 -10.06 1.75 1.83
C MET A 179 -11.20 2.48 1.14
N PRO A 180 -11.32 2.41 -0.19
CA PRO A 180 -12.42 3.03 -0.90
C PRO A 180 -13.74 2.30 -0.61
N LEU A 181 -14.80 3.08 -0.47
CA LEU A 181 -16.17 2.61 -0.33
C LEU A 181 -16.97 2.90 -1.60
N ALA A 182 -18.11 2.23 -1.75
CA ALA A 182 -18.92 2.29 -2.97
C ALA A 182 -19.57 3.67 -3.26
N ASP A 183 -19.65 4.53 -2.27
CA ASP A 183 -20.33 5.84 -2.32
C ASP A 183 -19.40 7.03 -2.53
N GLY A 184 -18.17 6.80 -3.00
CA GLY A 184 -17.17 7.85 -3.20
C GLY A 184 -16.51 8.31 -1.91
N GLN A 185 -16.64 7.55 -0.84
CA GLN A 185 -15.96 7.78 0.43
C GLN A 185 -14.74 6.85 0.57
N LEU A 186 -13.83 7.25 1.44
CA LEU A 186 -12.71 6.43 1.90
C LEU A 186 -12.87 6.17 3.40
N LEU A 187 -12.78 4.91 3.81
CA LEU A 187 -12.52 4.60 5.20
C LEU A 187 -11.04 4.79 5.46
N ALA A 188 -10.71 5.61 6.44
CA ALA A 188 -9.35 5.91 6.84
C ALA A 188 -9.11 5.57 8.32
N CYS A 189 -7.93 5.08 8.65
CA CYS A 189 -7.43 5.05 10.01
C CYS A 189 -6.53 6.26 10.23
N VAL A 190 -6.98 7.20 11.05
CA VAL A 190 -6.20 8.36 11.45
C VAL A 190 -5.42 8.00 12.71
N ASN A 191 -4.10 8.08 12.64
CA ASN A 191 -3.20 7.70 13.73
C ASN A 191 -2.23 8.85 14.05
N PRO A 192 -2.61 9.76 14.95
CA PRO A 192 -1.77 10.89 15.32
C PRO A 192 -0.41 10.46 15.85
N PRO A 193 0.62 11.33 15.79
CA PRO A 193 1.92 11.05 16.40
C PRO A 193 1.77 10.73 17.89
N ILE A 194 2.66 9.88 18.41
CA ILE A 194 2.65 9.45 19.83
C ILE A 194 2.72 10.66 20.80
N SER A 195 3.31 11.76 20.36
CA SER A 195 3.36 13.03 21.11
C SER A 195 2.04 13.81 21.14
N SER A 196 1.06 13.44 20.30
CA SER A 196 -0.26 14.07 20.31
C SER A 196 -1.12 13.53 21.44
N ILE A 197 -1.98 14.41 21.97
CA ILE A 197 -3.05 14.02 22.91
C ILE A 197 -4.26 13.44 22.18
N ASP A 198 -4.27 13.53 20.85
CA ASP A 198 -5.37 13.05 20.03
C ASP A 198 -5.39 11.52 19.99
N GLU A 199 -6.58 10.97 20.02
CA GLU A 199 -6.80 9.53 19.94
C GLU A 199 -6.81 9.08 18.47
N SER A 200 -6.23 7.91 18.21
CA SER A 200 -6.44 7.24 16.92
C SER A 200 -7.92 6.95 16.70
N CYS A 201 -8.37 7.06 15.45
CA CYS A 201 -9.76 6.82 15.12
C CYS A 201 -9.92 6.26 13.70
N PHE A 202 -11.07 5.63 13.45
CA PHE A 202 -11.56 5.48 12.09
C PHE A 202 -12.36 6.72 11.70
N ALA A 203 -12.19 7.15 10.47
CA ALA A 203 -12.89 8.27 9.88
C ALA A 203 -13.38 7.91 8.47
N LEU A 204 -14.48 8.52 8.06
CA LEU A 204 -14.88 8.60 6.66
C LEU A 204 -14.28 9.88 6.08
N LEU A 205 -13.63 9.75 4.94
CA LEU A 205 -13.08 10.85 4.17
C LEU A 205 -13.83 10.90 2.85
N ASP A 206 -14.39 12.07 2.53
CA ASP A 206 -14.98 12.32 1.24
C ASP A 206 -13.86 12.37 0.18
N ALA A 207 -13.98 11.57 -0.88
CA ALA A 207 -12.93 11.37 -1.85
C ALA A 207 -12.73 12.58 -2.80
N ASP A 208 -13.69 13.49 -2.89
CA ASP A 208 -13.65 14.66 -3.76
C ASP A 208 -13.22 15.91 -3.00
N SER A 209 -13.74 16.11 -1.78
CA SER A 209 -13.50 17.33 -1.00
C SER A 209 -12.39 17.19 0.04
N GLY A 210 -12.10 15.98 0.47
CA GLY A 210 -11.20 15.71 1.59
C GLY A 210 -11.81 15.98 2.97
N GLU A 211 -13.08 16.34 3.04
CA GLU A 211 -13.76 16.50 4.32
C GLU A 211 -13.82 15.16 5.06
N SER A 212 -13.49 15.16 6.34
CA SER A 212 -13.48 13.96 7.16
C SER A 212 -14.47 14.01 8.31
N SER A 213 -15.09 12.88 8.59
CA SER A 213 -15.96 12.69 9.75
C SER A 213 -15.49 11.48 10.57
N ARG A 214 -15.32 11.70 11.90
CA ARG A 214 -14.90 10.63 12.81
C ARG A 214 -16.03 9.62 12.98
N LEU A 215 -15.73 8.33 12.79
CA LEU A 215 -16.66 7.23 13.05
C LEU A 215 -16.56 6.72 14.49
N CYS A 216 -15.37 6.37 14.92
CA CYS A 216 -15.14 5.85 16.26
C CYS A 216 -13.69 6.08 16.71
N ALA A 217 -13.49 6.22 18.01
CA ALA A 217 -12.16 6.20 18.63
C ALA A 217 -11.59 4.79 18.67
N LEU A 218 -10.28 4.69 18.53
CA LEU A 218 -9.54 3.46 18.76
C LEU A 218 -8.95 3.47 20.18
N PRO A 219 -8.98 2.34 20.89
CA PRO A 219 -8.64 2.31 22.33
C PRO A 219 -7.15 2.47 22.62
N THR A 220 -6.30 2.58 21.59
CA THR A 220 -4.85 2.73 21.76
C THR A 220 -4.28 3.60 20.64
N HIS A 221 -3.15 4.30 20.90
CA HIS A 221 -2.38 5.05 19.90
C HIS A 221 -1.56 4.16 18.95
N LYS A 222 -1.94 2.91 18.76
CA LYS A 222 -1.22 1.99 17.87
C LYS A 222 -1.77 2.06 16.44
N ALA A 223 -0.88 1.97 15.46
CA ALA A 223 -1.27 1.74 14.08
C ALA A 223 -1.94 0.38 13.96
N TYR A 224 -3.10 0.34 13.30
CA TYR A 224 -3.79 -0.88 12.96
C TYR A 224 -3.71 -1.09 11.47
N ALA A 225 -3.44 -2.32 11.05
CA ALA A 225 -3.67 -2.74 9.69
C ALA A 225 -5.15 -3.08 9.53
N GLY A 226 -5.79 -2.52 8.55
CA GLY A 226 -7.15 -2.87 8.17
C GLY A 226 -7.13 -3.93 7.09
N PHE A 227 -8.10 -4.86 7.13
CA PHE A 227 -8.34 -5.82 6.08
C PHE A 227 -9.75 -5.58 5.56
N ALA A 228 -9.89 -5.43 4.24
CA ALA A 228 -11.18 -5.56 3.60
C ALA A 228 -11.53 -7.05 3.56
N LEU A 229 -12.63 -7.43 4.18
CA LEU A 229 -13.23 -8.74 3.97
C LEU A 229 -14.32 -8.53 2.92
N ASP A 230 -14.08 -9.04 1.72
CA ASP A 230 -15.14 -9.21 0.75
C ASP A 230 -16.16 -10.19 1.34
N GLY A 231 -17.39 -9.71 1.49
CA GLY A 231 -18.54 -10.48 1.98
C GLY A 231 -19.10 -11.39 0.90
#